data_39f136f14263a5bccc5de64bbca7dc50
#
_entry.id   39f136f14263a5bccc5de64bbca7dc50
#
_cell.length_a   1.000
_cell.length_b   1.000
_cell.length_c   1.000
_cell.angle_alpha   90.00
_cell.angle_beta   90.00
_cell.angle_gamma   90.00
#
_symmetry.space_group_name_H-M   'P 1'
#
loop_
_entity.id
_entity.type
_entity.pdbx_description
1 polymer ?
#
loop_
_entity_poly.entity_id
_entity_poly.type
_entity_poly.pdbx_seq_one_letter_code
_entity_poly.pdbx_strand_id
1 'polypeptide(L)'
;ALEANPSFIRKLMVPLTKDGIIVSTLGRNGSIHLGRPAEEITLRDIYLAVIDDKRIWASRPEVPARCLVSANACWYFKSVVNEAEQASLAVLARHTVADSLAELERGDKRACAEYAAAQEAETADK
;
A
#
# COMPACT_ATOMS: atom_id res chain seq x y z
N ALA A 1 18.06 -1.27 -8.68
CA ALA A 1 17.55 0.10 -8.66
C ALA A 1 16.12 0.13 -9.15
N LEU A 2 15.26 0.80 -8.44
CA LEU A 2 13.88 1.02 -8.87
C LEU A 2 13.87 2.08 -9.98
N GLU A 3 13.42 1.71 -11.18
CA GLU A 3 13.21 2.64 -12.28
C GLU A 3 11.94 3.49 -12.07
N ALA A 4 11.74 3.98 -10.85
CA ALA A 4 10.59 4.79 -10.53
C ALA A 4 10.90 6.28 -10.72
N ASN A 5 9.89 7.04 -11.14
CA ASN A 5 9.99 8.49 -11.28
C ASN A 5 10.38 9.13 -9.93
N PRO A 6 11.49 9.88 -9.84
CA PRO A 6 11.91 10.52 -8.59
C PRO A 6 10.85 11.40 -7.94
N SER A 7 10.03 12.09 -8.73
CA SER A 7 8.92 12.92 -8.22
C SER A 7 7.85 12.08 -7.52
N PHE A 8 7.55 10.91 -8.05
CA PHE A 8 6.59 9.98 -7.46
C PHE A 8 7.10 9.44 -6.12
N ILE A 9 8.37 9.05 -6.06
CA ILE A 9 9.01 8.56 -4.82
C ILE A 9 8.96 9.65 -3.74
N ARG A 10 9.27 10.89 -4.09
CA ARG A 10 9.20 12.02 -3.15
C ARG A 10 7.80 12.24 -2.60
N LYS A 11 6.77 12.09 -3.43
CA LYS A 11 5.37 12.19 -3.01
C LYS A 11 4.98 11.09 -2.02
N LEU A 12 5.52 9.89 -2.17
CA LEU A 12 5.31 8.78 -1.23
C LEU A 12 6.05 9.00 0.09
N MET A 13 7.22 9.62 0.06
CA MET A 13 8.03 9.87 1.25
C MET A 13 7.40 10.89 2.21
N VAL A 14 6.66 11.87 1.69
CA VAL A 14 6.04 12.92 2.51
C VAL A 14 5.08 12.34 3.56
N PRO A 15 4.07 11.52 3.18
CA PRO A 15 3.18 10.94 4.18
C PRO A 15 3.89 9.96 5.12
N LEU A 16 4.88 9.23 4.65
CA LEU A 16 5.67 8.30 5.49
C LEU A 16 6.47 9.06 6.55
N THR A 17 7.04 10.22 6.19
CA THR A 17 7.77 11.08 7.13
C THR A 17 6.81 11.71 8.14
N LYS A 18 5.66 12.15 7.69
CA LYS A 18 4.62 12.75 8.54
C LYS A 18 4.16 11.80 9.63
N ASP A 19 4.00 10.52 9.30
CA ASP A 19 3.56 9.50 10.26
C ASP A 19 4.71 8.91 11.08
N GLY A 20 5.94 9.39 10.88
CA GLY A 20 7.10 8.93 11.63
C GLY A 20 7.61 7.54 11.25
N ILE A 21 7.18 7.01 10.12
CA ILE A 21 7.63 5.70 9.62
C ILE A 21 9.07 5.81 9.13
N ILE A 22 9.39 6.92 8.44
CA ILE A 22 10.76 7.22 8.03
C ILE A 22 11.18 8.57 8.59
N VAL A 23 12.48 8.73 8.77
CA VAL A 23 13.12 9.99 9.18
C VAL A 23 14.20 10.31 8.16
N SER A 24 14.16 11.53 7.62
CA SER A 24 15.21 12.01 6.73
C SER A 24 16.06 13.07 7.42
N THR A 25 17.37 12.95 7.27
CA THR A 25 18.30 13.96 7.76
C THR A 25 18.64 14.92 6.63
N LEU A 26 18.60 16.24 6.93
CA LEU A 26 18.94 17.30 5.98
C LEU A 26 20.46 17.48 5.97
N GLY A 27 21.02 17.68 4.76
CA GLY A 27 22.45 17.96 4.58
C GLY A 27 23.07 17.19 3.41
N ARG A 28 24.37 17.46 3.15
CA ARG A 28 25.11 16.82 2.06
C ARG A 28 25.19 15.29 2.17
N ASN A 29 25.12 14.77 3.40
CA ASN A 29 25.08 13.35 3.70
C ASN A 29 23.70 12.94 4.19
N GLY A 30 22.66 13.59 3.68
CA GLY A 30 21.29 13.28 4.01
C GLY A 30 20.98 11.80 3.82
N SER A 31 20.55 11.13 4.87
CA SER A 31 20.17 9.72 4.84
C SER A 31 18.74 9.55 5.29
N ILE A 32 18.12 8.51 4.78
CA ILE A 32 16.75 8.14 5.15
C ILE A 32 16.85 6.90 6.03
N HIS A 33 16.26 6.99 7.21
CA HIS A 33 16.23 5.90 8.19
C HIS A 33 14.79 5.59 8.57
N LEU A 34 14.58 4.38 9.07
CA LEU A 34 13.30 4.05 9.69
C LEU A 34 13.15 4.84 11.00
N GLY A 35 11.97 5.44 11.21
CA GLY A 35 11.66 6.19 12.43
C GLY A 35 11.36 5.29 13.63
N ARG A 36 11.05 4.02 13.36
CA ARG A 36 10.78 2.99 14.36
C ARG A 36 11.50 1.69 13.95
N PRO A 37 11.71 0.73 14.88
CA PRO A 37 12.30 -0.55 14.52
C PRO A 37 11.49 -1.27 13.43
N ALA A 38 12.17 -1.93 12.52
CA ALA A 38 11.52 -2.64 11.40
C ALA A 38 10.50 -3.69 11.87
N GLU A 39 10.71 -4.24 13.06
CA GLU A 39 9.82 -5.22 13.69
C GLU A 39 8.51 -4.60 14.18
N GLU A 40 8.47 -3.29 14.38
CA GLU A 40 7.31 -2.55 14.87
C GLU A 40 6.52 -1.87 13.75
N ILE A 41 7.09 -1.75 12.56
CA ILE A 41 6.41 -1.15 11.40
C ILE A 41 5.72 -2.26 10.61
N THR A 42 4.40 -2.20 10.53
CA THR A 42 3.61 -3.15 9.74
C THR A 42 3.33 -2.61 8.35
N LEU A 43 3.00 -3.50 7.42
CA LEU A 43 2.55 -3.09 6.10
C LEU A 43 1.23 -2.30 6.18
N ARG A 44 0.43 -2.54 7.22
CA ARG A 44 -0.76 -1.75 7.51
C ARG A 44 -0.41 -0.30 7.80
N ASP A 45 0.62 -0.05 8.61
CA ASP A 45 1.08 1.32 8.94
C ASP A 45 1.50 2.07 7.67
N ILE A 46 2.27 1.42 6.80
CA ILE A 46 2.71 1.99 5.54
C ILE A 46 1.52 2.28 4.62
N TYR A 47 0.61 1.33 4.49
CA TYR A 47 -0.59 1.47 3.66
C TYR A 47 -1.44 2.65 4.10
N LEU A 48 -1.74 2.75 5.40
CA LEU A 48 -2.56 3.83 5.94
C LEU A 48 -1.89 5.21 5.79
N ALA A 49 -0.57 5.26 5.88
CA ALA A 49 0.17 6.51 5.69
C ALA A 49 0.11 6.98 4.22
N VAL A 50 0.28 6.07 3.28
CA VAL A 50 0.37 6.39 1.85
C VAL A 50 -1.00 6.66 1.24
N ILE A 51 -2.04 5.94 1.69
CA ILE A 51 -3.36 6.04 1.09
C ILE A 51 -4.08 7.35 1.47
N ASP A 52 -3.76 7.90 2.65
CA ASP A 52 -4.39 9.11 3.18
C ASP A 52 -5.92 8.97 3.16
N ASP A 53 -6.64 9.85 2.43
CA ASP A 53 -8.09 9.79 2.27
C ASP A 53 -8.53 8.87 1.11
N LYS A 54 -7.59 8.33 0.37
CA LYS A 54 -7.89 7.46 -0.77
C LYS A 54 -8.02 6.01 -0.32
N ARG A 55 -9.23 5.49 -0.35
CA ARG A 55 -9.48 4.08 -0.02
C ARG A 55 -9.37 3.21 -1.27
N ILE A 56 -8.90 1.97 -1.09
CA ILE A 56 -8.83 0.98 -2.20
C ILE A 56 -10.20 0.86 -2.86
N TRP A 57 -11.25 0.86 -2.05
CA TRP A 57 -12.62 0.70 -2.50
C TRP A 57 -13.36 2.04 -2.35
N ALA A 58 -13.19 2.94 -3.31
CA ALA A 58 -13.93 4.20 -3.30
C ALA A 58 -15.41 3.94 -3.61
N SER A 59 -16.28 4.32 -2.69
CA SER A 59 -17.72 4.30 -2.97
C SER A 59 -18.09 5.45 -3.91
N ARG A 60 -19.00 5.19 -4.82
CA ARG A 60 -19.57 6.25 -5.68
C ARG A 60 -20.27 7.29 -4.82
N PRO A 61 -20.27 8.56 -5.25
CA PRO A 61 -21.08 9.58 -4.59
C PRO A 61 -22.55 9.18 -4.59
N GLU A 62 -23.29 9.69 -3.61
CA GLU A 62 -24.66 9.31 -3.35
C GLU A 62 -25.55 9.34 -4.60
N VAL A 63 -26.15 8.20 -4.90
CA VAL A 63 -27.18 8.09 -5.92
C VAL A 63 -28.54 8.39 -5.25
N PRO A 64 -29.37 9.27 -5.85
CA PRO A 64 -30.69 9.54 -5.28
C PRO A 64 -31.49 8.25 -5.06
N ALA A 65 -32.04 8.08 -3.87
CA ALA A 65 -32.82 6.91 -3.53
C ALA A 65 -34.19 6.99 -4.18
N ARG A 66 -34.37 6.36 -5.35
CA ARG A 66 -35.61 6.33 -6.09
C ARG A 66 -36.50 5.12 -5.80
N CYS A 67 -35.92 4.08 -5.19
CA CYS A 67 -36.64 2.87 -4.83
C CYS A 67 -36.03 2.21 -3.59
N LEU A 68 -36.69 1.22 -3.03
CA LEU A 68 -36.21 0.50 -1.85
C LEU A 68 -34.83 -0.12 -2.08
N VAL A 69 -34.60 -0.66 -3.28
CA VAL A 69 -33.33 -1.27 -3.63
C VAL A 69 -32.21 -0.22 -3.69
N SER A 70 -32.42 0.92 -4.35
CA SER A 70 -31.42 1.97 -4.44
C SER A 70 -31.17 2.65 -3.09
N ALA A 71 -32.17 2.75 -2.23
CA ALA A 71 -32.03 3.28 -0.88
C ALA A 71 -31.16 2.38 0.00
N ASN A 72 -31.31 1.06 -0.12
CA ASN A 72 -30.60 0.08 0.70
C ASN A 72 -29.26 -0.36 0.10
N ALA A 73 -29.08 -0.29 -1.22
CA ALA A 73 -27.85 -0.71 -1.89
C ALA A 73 -26.62 0.05 -1.38
N CYS A 74 -26.77 1.34 -1.12
CA CYS A 74 -25.66 2.18 -0.66
C CYS A 74 -25.09 1.71 0.68
N TRP A 75 -25.96 1.54 1.70
CA TRP A 75 -25.49 1.08 3.02
C TRP A 75 -24.98 -0.35 2.98
N TYR A 76 -25.62 -1.21 2.18
CA TYR A 76 -25.21 -2.60 2.03
C TYR A 76 -23.81 -2.70 1.43
N PHE A 77 -23.57 -2.04 0.30
CA PHE A 77 -22.25 -2.05 -0.34
C PHE A 77 -21.18 -1.37 0.49
N LYS A 78 -21.51 -0.30 1.20
CA LYS A 78 -20.57 0.31 2.16
C LYS A 78 -20.18 -0.67 3.25
N SER A 79 -21.12 -1.46 3.75
CA SER A 79 -20.86 -2.49 4.76
C SER A 79 -19.92 -3.57 4.23
N VAL A 80 -20.18 -4.08 3.02
CA VAL A 80 -19.34 -5.10 2.38
C VAL A 80 -17.94 -4.56 2.09
N VAL A 81 -17.84 -3.34 1.56
CA VAL A 81 -16.57 -2.67 1.27
C VAL A 81 -15.77 -2.45 2.56
N ASN A 82 -16.43 -2.02 3.62
CA ASN A 82 -15.78 -1.84 4.92
C ASN A 82 -15.26 -3.18 5.47
N GLU A 83 -16.01 -4.25 5.35
CA GLU A 83 -15.59 -5.59 5.74
C GLU A 83 -14.36 -6.05 4.95
N ALA A 84 -14.38 -5.84 3.62
CA ALA A 84 -13.25 -6.16 2.74
C ALA A 84 -12.00 -5.34 3.11
N GLU A 85 -12.18 -4.05 3.39
CA GLU A 85 -11.09 -3.16 3.82
C GLU A 85 -10.49 -3.63 5.15
N GLN A 86 -11.33 -3.95 6.14
CA GLN A 86 -10.87 -4.45 7.44
C GLN A 86 -10.13 -5.79 7.31
N ALA A 87 -10.60 -6.67 6.45
CA ALA A 87 -9.93 -7.95 6.18
C ALA A 87 -8.55 -7.71 5.54
N SER A 88 -8.45 -6.78 4.59
CA SER A 88 -7.18 -6.42 3.96
C SER A 88 -6.20 -5.81 4.96
N LEU A 89 -6.68 -4.90 5.82
CA LEU A 89 -5.86 -4.29 6.87
C LEU A 89 -5.37 -5.32 7.88
N ALA A 90 -6.20 -6.30 8.22
CA ALA A 90 -5.82 -7.38 9.13
C ALA A 90 -4.69 -8.25 8.56
N VAL A 91 -4.71 -8.51 7.27
CA VAL A 91 -3.62 -9.23 6.58
C VAL A 91 -2.34 -8.39 6.59
N LEU A 92 -2.43 -7.11 6.24
CA LEU A 92 -1.28 -6.20 6.23
C LEU A 92 -0.66 -6.03 7.62
N ALA A 93 -1.49 -6.05 8.67
CA ALA A 93 -1.03 -5.92 10.05
C ALA A 93 -0.22 -7.13 10.52
N ARG A 94 -0.35 -8.28 9.87
CA ARG A 94 0.42 -9.49 10.20
C ARG A 94 1.84 -9.49 9.65
N HIS A 95 2.15 -8.57 8.75
CA HIS A 95 3.47 -8.46 8.10
C HIS A 95 4.17 -7.19 8.54
N THR A 96 5.38 -7.33 9.06
CA THR A 96 6.23 -6.20 9.42
C THR A 96 7.25 -5.93 8.31
N VAL A 97 7.91 -4.76 8.37
CA VAL A 97 9.02 -4.44 7.47
C VAL A 97 10.15 -5.47 7.65
N ALA A 98 10.43 -5.87 8.90
CA ALA A 98 11.44 -6.88 9.19
C ALA A 98 11.10 -8.23 8.53
N ASP A 99 9.85 -8.69 8.65
CA ASP A 99 9.39 -9.91 8.01
C ASP A 99 9.52 -9.85 6.49
N SER A 100 9.15 -8.71 5.90
CA SER A 100 9.22 -8.50 4.46
C SER A 100 10.66 -8.53 3.96
N LEU A 101 11.58 -7.88 4.68
CA LEU A 101 13.01 -7.90 4.34
C LEU A 101 13.57 -9.32 4.43
N ALA A 102 13.22 -10.07 5.47
CA ALA A 102 13.65 -11.44 5.64
C ALA A 102 13.17 -12.33 4.50
N GLU A 103 11.93 -12.16 4.07
CA GLU A 103 11.38 -12.89 2.92
C GLU A 103 12.08 -12.52 1.61
N LEU A 104 12.36 -11.23 1.39
CA LEU A 104 13.08 -10.76 0.21
C LEU A 104 14.52 -11.28 0.16
N GLU A 105 15.21 -11.33 1.30
CA GLU A 105 16.56 -11.88 1.40
C GLU A 105 16.60 -13.38 1.15
N ARG A 106 15.57 -14.10 1.58
CA ARG A 106 15.41 -15.53 1.33
C ARG A 106 14.84 -15.83 -0.05
N GLY A 107 14.33 -14.78 -0.72
CA GLY A 107 13.67 -14.92 -2.00
C GLY A 107 14.51 -15.69 -3.01
N ASP A 108 13.92 -16.76 -3.54
CA ASP A 108 14.54 -17.56 -4.57
C ASP A 108 14.69 -16.72 -5.84
N LYS A 109 15.92 -16.58 -6.32
CA LYS A 109 16.22 -15.91 -7.60
C LYS A 109 15.38 -16.44 -8.76
N ARG A 110 14.97 -17.70 -8.64
CA ARG A 110 14.11 -18.37 -9.61
C ARG A 110 12.70 -17.79 -9.63
N ALA A 111 12.12 -17.55 -8.44
CA ALA A 111 10.80 -16.94 -8.34
C ALA A 111 10.78 -15.52 -8.90
N CYS A 112 11.83 -14.74 -8.65
CA CYS A 112 11.97 -13.40 -9.23
C CYS A 112 12.07 -13.43 -10.75
N ALA A 113 12.80 -14.38 -11.31
CA ALA A 113 12.93 -14.54 -12.76
C ALA A 113 11.61 -14.96 -13.41
N GLU A 114 10.86 -15.85 -12.77
CA GLU A 114 9.54 -16.28 -13.24
C GLU A 114 8.53 -15.12 -13.23
N TYR A 115 8.57 -14.30 -12.18
CA TYR A 115 7.71 -13.11 -12.07
C TYR A 115 8.05 -12.07 -13.16
N ALA A 116 9.33 -11.80 -13.37
CA ALA A 116 9.77 -10.88 -14.40
C ALA A 116 9.37 -11.34 -15.80
N ALA A 117 9.56 -12.64 -16.08
CA ALA A 117 9.17 -13.25 -17.36
C ALA A 117 7.66 -13.17 -17.59
N ALA A 118 6.86 -13.36 -16.54
CA ALA A 118 5.41 -13.24 -16.63
C ALA A 118 4.96 -11.81 -16.96
N GLN A 119 5.62 -10.81 -16.38
CA GLN A 119 5.33 -9.40 -16.68
C GLN A 119 5.72 -9.01 -18.12
N GLU A 120 6.85 -9.50 -18.60
CA GLU A 120 7.28 -9.25 -19.98
C GLU A 120 6.32 -9.87 -20.99
N ALA A 121 5.81 -11.07 -20.69
CA ALA A 121 4.81 -11.73 -21.53
C ALA A 121 3.49 -10.96 -21.56
N GLU A 122 3.07 -10.38 -20.44
CA GLU A 122 1.85 -9.58 -20.33
C GLU A 122 1.97 -8.26 -21.10
N THR A 123 3.13 -7.61 -21.07
CA THR A 123 3.40 -6.38 -21.83
C THR A 123 3.58 -6.63 -23.32
N ALA A 124 4.07 -7.78 -23.72
CA ALA A 124 4.24 -8.16 -25.13
C ALA A 124 2.90 -8.45 -25.84
N ASP A 125 1.85 -8.81 -25.07
CA ASP A 125 0.52 -9.15 -25.59
C ASP A 125 -0.38 -7.90 -25.76
N LYS A 126 0.12 -6.73 -25.43
CA LYS A 126 -0.51 -5.42 -25.67
C LYS A 126 0.14 -4.76 -26.87
#